data_ef92aefac5c812e396d9944bcd90ce05
#
_entry.id   ef92aefac5c812e396d9944bcd90ce05
#
_cell.length_a   1.000
_cell.length_b   1.000
_cell.length_c   1.000
_cell.angle_alpha   90.00
_cell.angle_beta   90.00
_cell.angle_gamma   90.00
#
_symmetry.space_group_name_H-M   'P 1'
#
loop_
_entity.id
_entity.type
_entity.pdbx_description
1 polymer ?
#
loop_
_entity_poly.entity_id
_entity_poly.type
_entity_poly.pdbx_seq_one_letter_code
_entity_poly.pdbx_strand_id
1 'polypeptide(L)'
;MGKLKYDAKRRRALNIVWDVSWDYRFNPDFLAYTEQGTPDLYLNAVVGFTRKYYDVKLIHQMFEEMEDSALRDTFTDLFWLGLEYATYAKEAPVRPVLPYLRQQHARAYFDGTKLDKTGVAHEMQAARWHEVLGEGLDLHDPWAKGLYANLCFDPSWDTRTLCDHFRKITKKYFVSHFLVRESLEKVIISKGLGDFMDWLLPHVFRKQESVFNFLYSKKQAMDILAGKKAHNGLMAIITGQTAAENYQYIVDCFGASIYPPRKMLDIAQAWCSGPHQGCHLHFTRGRLGSKGATGEASRWLQGAHAQRVKNLAYYKDHGEQCRKSIARLTTQLRSVMRMARTRLPVPAKEGELVPGMVWRALKVNDPRVFYQRETVSSPDFTVDLMLDASASRGEYQQVIASQAYVIAESLRQCGIPYQVYSFCTLRNYTVLTLFKDYADKKRCTNIFNYVATGWNRDGLALRGARQLMGDFTRTKKILIMLTDGEPNDDKPLVGDGLFSSSEYRDEKAVANTADEAAALRREGIRIIGLINGENQHIMKDARKIFGEDCVEVRDLDKMADSVGRMLTRQIEAL
;
A
#
# COMPACT_ATOMS: atom_id res chain seq x y z
N MET A 1 -4.82 -12.95 -28.97
CA MET A 1 -3.53 -12.93 -28.26
C MET A 1 -2.98 -11.51 -28.30
N GLY A 2 -3.26 -10.71 -27.25
CA GLY A 2 -2.74 -9.35 -27.13
C GLY A 2 -1.23 -9.40 -26.84
N LYS A 3 -0.44 -8.72 -27.66
CA LYS A 3 1.00 -8.50 -27.40
C LYS A 3 1.12 -7.66 -26.12
N LEU A 4 1.53 -8.26 -25.01
CA LEU A 4 1.98 -7.53 -23.82
C LEU A 4 3.15 -6.62 -24.24
N LYS A 5 2.93 -5.31 -24.25
CA LYS A 5 4.00 -4.31 -24.44
C LYS A 5 4.80 -4.24 -23.14
N TYR A 6 5.87 -5.02 -23.04
CA TYR A 6 6.85 -4.84 -21.96
C TYR A 6 7.65 -3.56 -22.19
N ASP A 7 7.91 -2.81 -21.11
CA ASP A 7 8.91 -1.74 -21.11
C ASP A 7 10.27 -2.30 -21.58
N ALA A 8 11.06 -1.48 -22.27
CA ALA A 8 12.34 -1.89 -22.85
C ALA A 8 13.31 -2.47 -21.80
N LYS A 9 13.30 -1.92 -20.58
CA LYS A 9 14.11 -2.41 -19.44
C LYS A 9 13.66 -3.80 -19.00
N ARG A 10 12.37 -4.00 -18.80
CA ARG A 10 11.79 -5.29 -18.42
C ARG A 10 12.06 -6.35 -19.49
N ARG A 11 11.94 -5.99 -20.76
CA ARG A 11 12.22 -6.90 -21.86
C ARG A 11 13.68 -7.36 -21.90
N ARG A 12 14.63 -6.47 -21.59
CA ARG A 12 16.05 -6.83 -21.49
C ARG A 12 16.31 -7.81 -20.35
N ALA A 13 15.73 -7.58 -19.17
CA ALA A 13 15.82 -8.49 -18.03
C ALA A 13 15.21 -9.87 -18.36
N LEU A 14 14.03 -9.90 -18.96
CA LEU A 14 13.37 -11.13 -19.43
C LEU A 14 14.22 -11.89 -20.46
N ASN A 15 14.86 -11.20 -21.39
CA ASN A 15 15.73 -11.85 -22.38
C ASN A 15 16.87 -12.63 -21.71
N ILE A 16 17.48 -12.10 -20.64
CA ILE A 16 18.51 -12.81 -19.88
C ILE A 16 17.95 -14.08 -19.25
N VAL A 17 16.79 -13.98 -18.60
CA VAL A 17 16.12 -15.12 -17.96
C VAL A 17 15.75 -16.18 -18.99
N TRP A 18 15.18 -15.78 -20.13
CA TRP A 18 14.74 -16.69 -21.19
C TRP A 18 15.91 -17.39 -21.90
N ASP A 19 16.99 -16.65 -22.19
CA ASP A 19 18.17 -17.20 -22.83
C ASP A 19 18.84 -18.28 -21.97
N VAL A 20 18.86 -18.06 -20.67
CA VAL A 20 19.47 -18.97 -19.71
C VAL A 20 18.57 -20.17 -19.39
N SER A 21 17.26 -19.96 -19.26
CA SER A 21 16.29 -21.01 -18.93
C SER A 21 15.87 -21.85 -20.13
N TRP A 22 16.09 -21.39 -21.37
CA TRP A 22 15.54 -21.94 -22.61
C TRP A 22 14.00 -22.00 -22.63
N ASP A 23 13.35 -21.18 -21.78
CA ASP A 23 11.90 -21.11 -21.69
C ASP A 23 11.42 -19.67 -21.97
N TYR A 24 11.14 -19.35 -23.22
CA TYR A 24 10.68 -18.04 -23.67
C TYR A 24 9.22 -17.71 -23.27
N ARG A 25 8.51 -18.65 -22.64
CA ARG A 25 7.16 -18.45 -22.11
C ARG A 25 7.16 -18.20 -20.60
N PHE A 26 8.29 -18.42 -19.96
CA PHE A 26 8.42 -18.20 -18.53
C PHE A 26 8.31 -16.71 -18.22
N ASN A 27 7.37 -16.36 -17.33
CA ASN A 27 7.24 -15.03 -16.78
C ASN A 27 7.60 -15.11 -15.29
N PRO A 28 8.81 -14.71 -14.90
CA PRO A 28 9.21 -14.75 -13.50
C PRO A 28 8.45 -13.71 -12.69
N ASP A 29 8.22 -14.02 -11.42
CA ASP A 29 7.52 -13.14 -10.48
C ASP A 29 8.34 -11.88 -10.16
N PHE A 30 9.65 -11.99 -10.27
CA PHE A 30 10.57 -10.86 -10.06
C PHE A 30 11.73 -10.88 -11.07
N LEU A 31 12.30 -9.68 -11.27
CA LEU A 31 13.46 -9.43 -12.11
C LEU A 31 14.43 -8.53 -11.35
N ALA A 32 15.72 -8.79 -11.46
CA ALA A 32 16.75 -8.04 -10.77
C ALA A 32 17.24 -6.82 -11.59
N TYR A 33 17.38 -5.68 -10.92
CA TYR A 33 17.91 -4.45 -11.48
C TYR A 33 19.00 -3.88 -10.58
N THR A 34 19.97 -3.20 -11.18
CA THR A 34 20.98 -2.43 -10.46
C THR A 34 20.38 -1.15 -9.88
N GLU A 35 21.07 -0.48 -8.98
CA GLU A 35 20.63 0.83 -8.44
C GLU A 35 20.39 1.89 -9.54
N GLN A 36 21.08 1.76 -10.68
CA GLN A 36 20.89 2.62 -11.84
C GLN A 36 19.67 2.24 -12.70
N GLY A 37 18.91 1.21 -12.27
CA GLY A 37 17.73 0.72 -12.96
C GLY A 37 18.04 -0.02 -14.28
N THR A 38 19.26 -0.53 -14.46
CA THR A 38 19.63 -1.46 -15.55
C THR A 38 19.43 -2.90 -15.08
N PRO A 39 19.07 -3.85 -15.96
CA PRO A 39 18.96 -5.26 -15.59
C PRO A 39 20.28 -5.81 -15.04
N ASP A 40 20.23 -6.44 -13.87
CA ASP A 40 21.37 -7.15 -13.31
C ASP A 40 21.58 -8.46 -14.08
N LEU A 41 22.75 -8.59 -14.72
CA LEU A 41 23.05 -9.75 -15.57
C LEU A 41 23.16 -11.03 -14.74
N TYR A 42 23.85 -10.97 -13.60
CA TYR A 42 24.12 -12.14 -12.78
C TYR A 42 22.85 -12.65 -12.09
N LEU A 43 22.12 -11.79 -11.40
CA LEU A 43 20.93 -12.20 -10.67
C LEU A 43 19.80 -12.65 -11.60
N ASN A 44 19.58 -11.99 -12.75
CA ASN A 44 18.61 -12.48 -13.73
C ASN A 44 19.03 -13.83 -14.36
N ALA A 45 20.33 -14.09 -14.49
CA ALA A 45 20.79 -15.41 -14.89
C ALA A 45 20.48 -16.47 -13.81
N VAL A 46 20.65 -16.16 -12.51
CA VAL A 46 20.27 -17.04 -11.40
C VAL A 46 18.77 -17.38 -11.44
N VAL A 47 17.90 -16.40 -11.75
CA VAL A 47 16.45 -16.62 -11.94
C VAL A 47 16.21 -17.62 -13.07
N GLY A 48 16.89 -17.44 -14.21
CA GLY A 48 16.79 -18.34 -15.34
C GLY A 48 17.33 -19.75 -15.05
N PHE A 49 18.46 -19.88 -14.34
CA PHE A 49 19.01 -21.17 -13.90
C PHE A 49 18.07 -21.86 -12.93
N THR A 50 17.43 -21.13 -12.02
CA THR A 50 16.42 -21.68 -11.12
C THR A 50 15.29 -22.32 -11.91
N ARG A 51 14.77 -21.63 -12.93
CA ARG A 51 13.74 -22.17 -13.82
C ARG A 51 14.21 -23.40 -14.58
N LYS A 52 15.48 -23.43 -14.98
CA LYS A 52 16.09 -24.54 -15.74
C LYS A 52 16.20 -25.83 -14.92
N TYR A 53 16.56 -25.73 -13.64
CA TYR A 53 16.93 -26.86 -12.81
C TYR A 53 15.88 -27.24 -11.76
N TYR A 54 14.98 -26.34 -11.41
CA TYR A 54 14.05 -26.54 -10.30
C TYR A 54 12.60 -26.26 -10.69
N ASP A 55 11.68 -26.95 -10.08
CA ASP A 55 10.25 -26.74 -10.26
C ASP A 55 9.79 -25.53 -9.43
N VAL A 56 9.57 -24.42 -10.12
CA VAL A 56 9.13 -23.15 -9.52
C VAL A 56 7.79 -23.29 -8.81
N LYS A 57 6.90 -24.20 -9.26
CA LYS A 57 5.60 -24.42 -8.59
C LYS A 57 5.76 -25.00 -7.19
N LEU A 58 6.67 -25.96 -7.02
CA LEU A 58 6.97 -26.53 -5.70
C LEU A 58 7.61 -25.50 -4.76
N ILE A 59 8.46 -24.62 -5.30
CA ILE A 59 9.05 -23.51 -4.55
C ILE A 59 7.94 -22.54 -4.11
N HIS A 60 7.02 -22.19 -5.01
CA HIS A 60 5.87 -21.35 -4.68
C HIS A 60 5.01 -21.94 -3.56
N GLN A 61 4.65 -23.21 -3.67
CA GLN A 61 3.89 -23.93 -2.63
C GLN A 61 4.58 -23.87 -1.27
N MET A 62 5.91 -24.04 -1.23
CA MET A 62 6.65 -23.90 0.02
C MET A 62 6.54 -22.48 0.61
N PHE A 63 6.58 -21.45 -0.22
CA PHE A 63 6.44 -20.07 0.27
C PHE A 63 5.00 -19.69 0.62
N GLU A 64 3.99 -20.28 -0.02
CA GLU A 64 2.59 -20.17 0.38
C GLU A 64 2.37 -20.72 1.81
N GLU A 65 3.02 -21.83 2.17
CA GLU A 65 3.00 -22.36 3.54
C GLU A 65 3.62 -21.39 4.58
N MET A 66 4.49 -20.47 4.13
CA MET A 66 5.19 -19.49 4.97
C MET A 66 4.63 -18.06 4.81
N GLU A 67 3.51 -17.88 4.09
CA GLU A 67 2.99 -16.56 3.74
C GLU A 67 2.65 -15.71 4.98
N ASP A 68 2.20 -16.36 6.04
CA ASP A 68 1.81 -15.71 7.29
C ASP A 68 2.98 -15.49 8.28
N SER A 69 4.20 -15.85 7.89
CA SER A 69 5.38 -15.66 8.73
C SER A 69 5.86 -14.20 8.67
N ALA A 70 6.07 -13.59 9.85
CA ALA A 70 6.70 -12.27 9.95
C ALA A 70 8.13 -12.24 9.32
N LEU A 71 8.75 -13.42 9.14
CA LEU A 71 10.07 -13.58 8.56
C LEU A 71 10.04 -14.03 7.09
N ARG A 72 8.90 -13.96 6.41
CA ARG A 72 8.73 -14.43 5.03
C ARG A 72 9.78 -13.84 4.09
N ASP A 73 9.98 -12.53 4.14
CA ASP A 73 10.94 -11.85 3.26
C ASP A 73 12.37 -12.29 3.58
N THR A 74 12.71 -12.39 4.87
CA THR A 74 14.00 -12.95 5.30
C THR A 74 14.19 -14.38 4.81
N PHE A 75 13.16 -15.22 4.89
CA PHE A 75 13.21 -16.60 4.39
C PHE A 75 13.35 -16.66 2.87
N THR A 76 12.67 -15.75 2.17
CA THR A 76 12.81 -15.61 0.71
C THR A 76 14.24 -15.27 0.33
N ASP A 77 14.83 -14.28 0.96
CA ASP A 77 16.21 -13.84 0.70
C ASP A 77 17.23 -14.96 1.00
N LEU A 78 17.06 -15.64 2.13
CA LEU A 78 17.94 -16.77 2.51
C LEU A 78 17.80 -17.95 1.55
N PHE A 79 16.60 -18.27 1.10
CA PHE A 79 16.37 -19.34 0.15
C PHE A 79 17.00 -19.04 -1.21
N TRP A 80 16.83 -17.81 -1.68
CA TRP A 80 17.46 -17.36 -2.92
C TRP A 80 18.98 -17.34 -2.85
N LEU A 81 19.56 -17.03 -1.68
CA LEU A 81 21.00 -17.14 -1.47
C LEU A 81 21.48 -18.60 -1.58
N GLY A 82 20.69 -19.55 -1.12
CA GLY A 82 20.96 -20.98 -1.29
C GLY A 82 20.80 -21.44 -2.74
N LEU A 83 19.76 -20.97 -3.45
CA LEU A 83 19.57 -21.25 -4.88
C LEU A 83 20.69 -20.67 -5.74
N GLU A 84 21.14 -19.45 -5.41
CA GLU A 84 22.30 -18.82 -6.06
C GLU A 84 23.51 -19.74 -6.01
N TYR A 85 23.83 -20.25 -4.82
CA TYR A 85 24.96 -21.17 -4.62
C TYR A 85 24.83 -22.44 -5.45
N ALA A 86 23.68 -23.13 -5.36
CA ALA A 86 23.44 -24.39 -6.05
C ALA A 86 23.44 -24.24 -7.57
N THR A 87 22.79 -23.19 -8.09
CA THR A 87 22.73 -22.93 -9.54
C THR A 87 24.07 -22.49 -10.09
N TYR A 88 24.81 -21.66 -9.37
CA TYR A 88 26.17 -21.27 -9.73
C TYR A 88 27.08 -22.51 -9.84
N ALA A 89 27.05 -23.38 -8.85
CA ALA A 89 27.90 -24.58 -8.85
C ALA A 89 27.60 -25.52 -10.04
N LYS A 90 26.34 -25.59 -10.50
CA LYS A 90 25.96 -26.36 -11.71
C LYS A 90 26.43 -25.70 -13.00
N GLU A 91 26.38 -24.38 -13.10
CA GLU A 91 26.60 -23.66 -14.37
C GLU A 91 28.03 -23.14 -14.55
N ALA A 92 28.77 -22.89 -13.48
CA ALA A 92 30.14 -22.37 -13.55
C ALA A 92 31.09 -23.24 -14.41
N PRO A 93 31.03 -24.60 -14.35
CA PRO A 93 31.86 -25.44 -15.23
C PRO A 93 31.52 -25.30 -16.73
N VAL A 94 30.27 -24.96 -17.04
CA VAL A 94 29.74 -24.87 -18.41
C VAL A 94 29.89 -23.47 -19.00
N ARG A 95 29.87 -22.44 -18.15
CA ARG A 95 29.86 -21.02 -18.53
C ARG A 95 31.08 -20.27 -17.99
N PRO A 96 32.18 -20.16 -18.72
CA PRO A 96 33.44 -19.54 -18.25
C PRO A 96 33.29 -18.07 -17.82
N VAL A 97 32.28 -17.35 -18.31
CA VAL A 97 32.02 -15.94 -17.93
C VAL A 97 31.31 -15.80 -16.60
N LEU A 98 30.67 -16.85 -16.12
CA LEU A 98 29.81 -16.78 -14.92
C LEU A 98 30.58 -16.42 -13.64
N PRO A 99 31.79 -16.94 -13.34
CA PRO A 99 32.59 -16.52 -12.21
C PRO A 99 32.93 -15.02 -12.25
N TYR A 100 33.19 -14.48 -13.41
CA TYR A 100 33.48 -13.05 -13.59
C TYR A 100 32.24 -12.19 -13.27
N LEU A 101 31.09 -12.56 -13.79
CA LEU A 101 29.81 -11.85 -13.51
C LEU A 101 29.45 -11.91 -12.03
N ARG A 102 29.70 -13.06 -11.37
CA ARG A 102 29.49 -13.23 -9.94
C ARG A 102 30.37 -12.29 -9.13
N GLN A 103 31.66 -12.19 -9.47
CA GLN A 103 32.58 -11.26 -8.79
C GLN A 103 32.21 -9.79 -9.06
N GLN A 104 31.78 -9.44 -10.27
CA GLN A 104 31.30 -8.09 -10.55
C GLN A 104 30.07 -7.72 -9.72
N HIS A 105 29.12 -8.64 -9.60
CA HIS A 105 27.96 -8.45 -8.77
C HIS A 105 28.36 -8.28 -7.28
N ALA A 106 29.26 -9.12 -6.77
CA ALA A 106 29.77 -9.04 -5.42
C ALA A 106 30.43 -7.67 -5.12
N ARG A 107 31.21 -7.11 -6.03
CA ARG A 107 31.79 -5.76 -5.89
C ARG A 107 30.71 -4.70 -5.89
N ALA A 108 29.79 -4.73 -6.84
CA ALA A 108 28.68 -3.78 -6.94
C ALA A 108 27.79 -3.79 -5.69
N TYR A 109 27.66 -4.93 -5.01
CA TYR A 109 26.92 -5.05 -3.76
C TYR A 109 27.52 -4.19 -2.63
N PHE A 110 28.86 -4.06 -2.57
CA PHE A 110 29.55 -3.23 -1.56
C PHE A 110 29.74 -1.78 -2.01
N ASP A 111 29.79 -1.51 -3.32
CA ASP A 111 29.93 -0.16 -3.89
C ASP A 111 28.62 0.64 -3.84
N GLY A 112 27.48 -0.02 -3.65
CA GLY A 112 26.17 0.60 -3.56
C GLY A 112 26.03 1.54 -2.37
N THR A 113 25.23 2.61 -2.54
CA THR A 113 24.99 3.63 -1.52
C THR A 113 24.58 3.01 -0.20
N LYS A 114 25.11 3.57 0.90
CA LYS A 114 24.88 3.21 2.32
C LYS A 114 23.39 3.19 2.69
N LEU A 115 22.66 2.18 2.24
CA LEU A 115 21.45 1.78 2.94
C LEU A 115 21.88 1.10 4.23
N ASP A 116 21.18 1.40 5.33
CA ASP A 116 21.29 0.64 6.57
C ASP A 116 20.82 -0.79 6.31
N LYS A 117 21.76 -1.58 5.81
CA LYS A 117 21.56 -2.99 5.49
C LYS A 117 21.74 -3.76 6.80
N THR A 118 20.68 -3.90 7.56
CA THR A 118 20.66 -4.61 8.84
C THR A 118 19.80 -5.88 8.72
N GLY A 119 20.16 -6.93 9.44
CA GLY A 119 19.38 -8.17 9.50
C GLY A 119 20.14 -9.42 9.05
N VAL A 120 19.59 -10.58 9.43
CA VAL A 120 20.20 -11.89 9.21
C VAL A 120 20.41 -12.20 7.73
N ALA A 121 19.44 -11.90 6.88
CA ALA A 121 19.56 -12.12 5.43
C ALA A 121 20.72 -11.32 4.84
N HIS A 122 20.85 -10.05 5.26
CA HIS A 122 21.95 -9.20 4.80
C HIS A 122 23.31 -9.69 5.31
N GLU A 123 23.40 -10.12 6.58
CA GLU A 123 24.63 -10.71 7.13
C GLU A 123 25.07 -11.95 6.33
N MET A 124 24.13 -12.82 5.96
CA MET A 124 24.42 -14.01 5.14
C MET A 124 24.81 -13.63 3.70
N GLN A 125 24.17 -12.63 3.11
CA GLN A 125 24.52 -12.12 1.78
C GLN A 125 25.91 -11.48 1.78
N ALA A 126 26.21 -10.62 2.76
CA ALA A 126 27.52 -9.99 2.89
C ALA A 126 28.63 -11.07 3.04
N ALA A 127 28.41 -12.07 3.89
CA ALA A 127 29.34 -13.19 4.04
C ALA A 127 29.56 -13.94 2.71
N ARG A 128 28.49 -14.16 1.92
CA ARG A 128 28.58 -14.79 0.61
C ARG A 128 29.43 -13.97 -0.37
N TRP A 129 29.22 -12.66 -0.41
CA TRP A 129 29.94 -11.82 -1.34
C TRP A 129 31.39 -11.57 -0.93
N HIS A 130 31.71 -11.52 0.39
CA HIS A 130 33.09 -11.52 0.87
C HIS A 130 33.81 -12.83 0.49
N GLU A 131 33.16 -13.99 0.65
CA GLU A 131 33.72 -15.26 0.21
C GLU A 131 34.02 -15.28 -1.30
N VAL A 132 33.09 -14.76 -2.13
CA VAL A 132 33.24 -14.67 -3.60
C VAL A 132 34.41 -13.74 -4.00
N LEU A 133 34.67 -12.71 -3.22
CA LEU A 133 35.80 -11.79 -3.43
C LEU A 133 37.13 -12.33 -2.87
N GLY A 134 37.10 -13.44 -2.16
CA GLY A 134 38.29 -14.04 -1.53
C GLY A 134 38.73 -13.36 -0.22
N GLU A 135 37.86 -12.57 0.38
CA GLU A 135 38.13 -11.80 1.62
C GLU A 135 37.86 -12.62 2.88
N GLY A 136 37.41 -13.86 2.71
CA GLY A 136 37.06 -14.77 3.81
C GLY A 136 35.64 -14.54 4.37
N LEU A 137 35.22 -15.45 5.26
CA LEU A 137 33.91 -15.35 5.93
C LEU A 137 34.00 -14.41 7.13
N ASP A 138 33.44 -13.22 7.02
CA ASP A 138 33.33 -12.27 8.13
C ASP A 138 32.14 -12.58 9.06
N LEU A 139 32.07 -13.84 9.52
CA LEU A 139 31.08 -14.33 10.46
C LEU A 139 31.79 -14.78 11.75
N HIS A 140 31.46 -14.16 12.87
CA HIS A 140 32.11 -14.47 14.14
C HIS A 140 31.30 -15.44 14.99
N ASP A 141 29.97 -15.41 14.86
CA ASP A 141 29.07 -16.19 15.67
C ASP A 141 28.92 -17.64 15.17
N PRO A 142 28.99 -18.65 16.05
CA PRO A 142 28.73 -20.03 15.72
C PRO A 142 27.35 -20.29 15.10
N TRP A 143 26.32 -19.55 15.54
CA TRP A 143 24.97 -19.64 14.98
C TRP A 143 24.94 -19.17 13.53
N ALA A 144 25.54 -18.01 13.25
CA ALA A 144 25.62 -17.43 11.91
C ALA A 144 26.45 -18.31 10.96
N LYS A 145 27.60 -18.86 11.44
CA LYS A 145 28.40 -19.84 10.69
C LYS A 145 27.60 -21.10 10.36
N GLY A 146 26.84 -21.61 11.33
CA GLY A 146 25.99 -22.78 11.15
C GLY A 146 24.86 -22.54 10.16
N LEU A 147 24.21 -21.38 10.21
CA LEU A 147 23.18 -20.99 9.23
C LEU A 147 23.78 -20.87 7.83
N TYR A 148 24.88 -20.15 7.68
CA TYR A 148 25.57 -19.95 6.41
C TYR A 148 25.96 -21.28 5.75
N ALA A 149 26.55 -22.20 6.51
CA ALA A 149 26.94 -23.52 6.01
C ALA A 149 25.72 -24.32 5.50
N ASN A 150 24.55 -24.21 6.15
CA ASN A 150 23.32 -24.85 5.71
C ASN A 150 22.66 -24.16 4.50
N LEU A 151 23.01 -22.88 4.20
CA LEU A 151 22.57 -22.17 3.00
C LEU A 151 23.47 -22.47 1.78
N CYS A 152 24.52 -23.25 1.91
CA CYS A 152 25.28 -23.80 0.80
C CYS A 152 24.57 -25.08 0.29
N PHE A 153 23.51 -24.90 -0.50
CA PHE A 153 22.72 -26.03 -0.99
C PHE A 153 23.52 -26.93 -1.93
N ASP A 154 23.40 -28.24 -1.74
CA ASP A 154 24.08 -29.21 -2.60
C ASP A 154 23.51 -29.14 -4.05
N PRO A 155 24.36 -28.93 -5.05
CA PRO A 155 23.93 -28.86 -6.45
C PRO A 155 23.21 -30.13 -6.93
N SER A 156 23.44 -31.29 -6.32
CA SER A 156 22.82 -32.56 -6.72
C SER A 156 21.35 -32.68 -6.31
N TRP A 157 20.87 -31.85 -5.40
CA TRP A 157 19.50 -31.96 -4.86
C TRP A 157 18.45 -31.61 -5.91
N ASP A 158 17.34 -32.36 -5.85
CA ASP A 158 16.10 -32.03 -6.54
C ASP A 158 15.31 -30.93 -5.77
N THR A 159 14.27 -30.40 -6.40
CA THR A 159 13.48 -29.31 -5.82
C THR A 159 12.84 -29.69 -4.50
N ARG A 160 12.35 -30.93 -4.36
CA ARG A 160 11.68 -31.39 -3.14
C ARG A 160 12.66 -31.48 -1.98
N THR A 161 13.81 -32.11 -2.19
CA THR A 161 14.88 -32.20 -1.20
C THR A 161 15.36 -30.84 -0.73
N LEU A 162 15.49 -29.91 -1.68
CA LEU A 162 15.91 -28.52 -1.42
C LEU A 162 14.88 -27.79 -0.56
N CYS A 163 13.59 -27.88 -0.89
CA CYS A 163 12.52 -27.29 -0.09
C CYS A 163 12.44 -27.90 1.31
N ASP A 164 12.57 -29.23 1.44
CA ASP A 164 12.55 -29.91 2.73
C ASP A 164 13.78 -29.57 3.59
N HIS A 165 14.94 -29.40 2.97
CA HIS A 165 16.13 -28.92 3.67
C HIS A 165 15.93 -27.49 4.18
N PHE A 166 15.36 -26.61 3.37
CA PHE A 166 15.09 -25.25 3.80
C PHE A 166 14.04 -25.17 4.93
N ARG A 167 13.00 -26.00 4.88
CA ARG A 167 12.06 -26.14 6.01
C ARG A 167 12.77 -26.58 7.31
N LYS A 168 13.80 -27.44 7.22
CA LYS A 168 14.62 -27.80 8.38
C LYS A 168 15.48 -26.63 8.87
N ILE A 169 16.04 -25.82 7.97
CA ILE A 169 16.79 -24.61 8.31
C ILE A 169 15.88 -23.64 9.07
N THR A 170 14.70 -23.32 8.52
CA THR A 170 13.77 -22.39 9.17
C THR A 170 13.38 -22.88 10.57
N LYS A 171 13.12 -24.18 10.71
CA LYS A 171 12.83 -24.79 12.01
C LYS A 171 14.01 -24.77 12.98
N LYS A 172 15.24 -24.97 12.52
CA LYS A 172 16.42 -25.08 13.36
C LYS A 172 16.94 -23.72 13.84
N TYR A 173 16.90 -22.72 12.99
CA TYR A 173 17.56 -21.43 13.24
C TYR A 173 16.59 -20.30 13.59
N PHE A 174 15.29 -20.46 13.34
CA PHE A 174 14.29 -19.41 13.56
C PHE A 174 13.15 -19.90 14.45
N VAL A 175 12.90 -19.19 15.52
CA VAL A 175 11.95 -19.59 16.58
C VAL A 175 10.48 -19.53 16.12
N SER A 176 10.16 -18.72 15.11
CA SER A 176 8.79 -18.52 14.60
C SER A 176 8.08 -19.81 14.13
N HIS A 177 8.83 -20.88 13.83
CA HIS A 177 8.27 -22.20 13.49
C HIS A 177 8.20 -23.19 14.65
N PHE A 178 8.90 -22.91 15.76
CA PHE A 178 9.00 -23.88 16.87
C PHE A 178 7.97 -23.69 17.96
N LEU A 179 7.31 -22.56 17.99
CA LEU A 179 6.47 -22.21 19.10
C LEU A 179 5.02 -22.40 18.72
N VAL A 180 4.55 -23.63 18.87
CA VAL A 180 3.12 -23.90 19.03
C VAL A 180 2.64 -23.04 20.20
N ARG A 181 1.56 -22.30 20.02
CA ARG A 181 0.97 -21.35 20.99
C ARG A 181 1.00 -21.82 22.45
N GLU A 182 0.68 -23.10 22.68
CA GLU A 182 0.71 -23.72 24.03
C GLU A 182 2.10 -23.84 24.64
N SER A 183 3.14 -24.06 23.83
CA SER A 183 4.52 -24.21 24.34
C SER A 183 5.13 -22.85 24.71
N LEU A 184 4.76 -21.79 24.00
CA LEU A 184 5.16 -20.41 24.30
C LEU A 184 4.54 -19.91 25.59
N GLU A 185 3.24 -20.13 25.78
CA GLU A 185 2.54 -19.73 27.00
C GLU A 185 3.20 -20.38 28.23
N LYS A 186 3.60 -21.66 28.13
CA LYS A 186 4.30 -22.37 29.22
C LYS A 186 5.70 -21.79 29.49
N VAL A 187 6.45 -21.43 28.45
CA VAL A 187 7.82 -20.88 28.61
C VAL A 187 7.78 -19.46 29.17
N ILE A 188 6.83 -18.63 28.72
CA ILE A 188 6.65 -17.25 29.22
C ILE A 188 6.18 -17.28 30.67
N ILE A 189 5.29 -18.19 31.03
CA ILE A 189 4.79 -18.33 32.40
C ILE A 189 5.92 -18.86 33.32
N SER A 190 6.81 -19.72 32.83
CA SER A 190 7.85 -20.33 33.65
C SER A 190 9.11 -19.46 33.84
N LYS A 191 9.49 -18.64 32.83
CA LYS A 191 10.74 -17.84 32.86
C LYS A 191 10.53 -16.35 33.02
N GLY A 192 9.30 -15.85 32.88
CA GLY A 192 9.04 -14.43 32.79
C GLY A 192 9.26 -13.86 31.38
N LEU A 193 8.53 -12.80 31.05
CA LEU A 193 8.54 -12.20 29.72
C LEU A 193 9.89 -11.54 29.39
N GLY A 194 10.58 -10.96 30.41
CA GLY A 194 11.87 -10.31 30.25
C GLY A 194 12.97 -11.29 29.85
N ASP A 195 13.15 -12.36 30.63
CA ASP A 195 14.19 -13.37 30.39
C ASP A 195 13.95 -14.14 29.08
N PHE A 196 12.69 -14.32 28.70
CA PHE A 196 12.33 -14.92 27.42
C PHE A 196 12.68 -13.99 26.25
N MET A 197 12.44 -12.70 26.39
CA MET A 197 12.78 -11.70 25.34
C MET A 197 14.29 -11.54 25.21
N ASP A 198 15.04 -11.52 26.31
CA ASP A 198 16.51 -11.46 26.31
C ASP A 198 17.15 -12.71 25.68
N TRP A 199 16.50 -13.86 25.79
CA TRP A 199 16.93 -15.07 25.10
C TRP A 199 16.53 -15.07 23.61
N LEU A 200 15.32 -14.58 23.27
CA LEU A 200 14.76 -14.59 21.91
C LEU A 200 15.40 -13.53 21.00
N LEU A 201 15.60 -12.30 21.52
CA LEU A 201 16.11 -11.17 20.75
C LEU A 201 17.46 -11.44 20.08
N PRO A 202 18.48 -12.02 20.73
CA PRO A 202 19.74 -12.32 20.08
C PRO A 202 19.64 -13.38 18.97
N HIS A 203 18.64 -14.27 19.03
CA HIS A 203 18.52 -15.42 18.12
C HIS A 203 17.62 -15.14 16.91
N VAL A 204 16.61 -14.27 17.08
CA VAL A 204 15.62 -13.97 16.02
C VAL A 204 15.86 -12.59 15.39
N PHE A 205 16.33 -11.61 16.17
CA PHE A 205 16.41 -10.21 15.78
C PHE A 205 17.83 -9.63 15.92
N ARG A 206 18.85 -10.40 15.75
CA ARG A 206 20.22 -9.93 15.88
C ARG A 206 20.48 -8.68 15.03
N LYS A 207 20.47 -7.48 15.68
CA LYS A 207 20.62 -6.14 15.11
C LYS A 207 19.43 -5.53 14.34
N GLN A 208 18.20 -5.98 14.52
CA GLN A 208 17.06 -5.20 14.06
C GLN A 208 16.49 -4.32 15.19
N GLU A 209 17.24 -3.33 15.65
CA GLU A 209 16.67 -2.23 16.44
C GLU A 209 15.52 -1.54 15.71
N SER A 210 15.51 -1.56 14.39
CA SER A 210 14.47 -0.98 13.55
C SER A 210 13.11 -1.66 13.70
N VAL A 211 13.03 -3.00 13.75
CA VAL A 211 11.75 -3.70 13.88
C VAL A 211 11.15 -3.53 15.28
N PHE A 212 11.99 -3.49 16.32
CA PHE A 212 11.51 -3.29 17.68
C PHE A 212 11.11 -1.85 17.94
N ASN A 213 11.87 -0.87 17.45
CA ASN A 213 11.51 0.55 17.50
C ASN A 213 10.32 0.88 16.59
N PHE A 214 10.13 0.09 15.54
CA PHE A 214 9.05 0.20 14.59
C PHE A 214 7.70 -0.29 15.14
N LEU A 215 7.67 -1.43 15.81
CA LEU A 215 6.44 -1.98 16.37
C LEU A 215 5.92 -1.20 17.57
N TYR A 216 6.82 -0.46 18.28
CA TYR A 216 6.43 0.25 19.48
C TYR A 216 7.30 1.48 19.72
N SER A 217 6.70 2.66 19.74
CA SER A 217 7.33 3.79 20.41
C SER A 217 7.69 3.38 21.85
N LYS A 218 8.78 3.86 22.39
CA LYS A 218 9.30 3.52 23.74
C LYS A 218 8.22 3.56 24.84
N LYS A 219 7.18 4.39 24.66
CA LYS A 219 6.02 4.54 25.55
C LYS A 219 5.01 3.39 25.41
N GLN A 220 4.77 2.91 24.18
CA GLN A 220 3.89 1.75 23.94
C GLN A 220 4.56 0.43 24.37
N ALA A 221 5.89 0.30 24.23
CA ALA A 221 6.63 -0.85 24.73
C ALA A 221 6.57 -0.94 26.26
N MET A 222 6.63 0.20 26.97
CA MET A 222 6.49 0.27 28.43
C MET A 222 5.05 -0.06 28.88
N ASP A 223 4.02 0.42 28.16
CA ASP A 223 2.61 0.09 28.45
C ASP A 223 2.27 -1.38 28.17
N ILE A 224 3.03 -2.00 27.28
CA ILE A 224 2.96 -3.41 26.95
C ILE A 224 3.64 -4.26 28.01
N LEU A 225 4.82 -3.88 28.46
CA LEU A 225 5.55 -4.55 29.53
C LEU A 225 4.83 -4.42 30.89
N ALA A 226 4.08 -3.35 31.11
CA ALA A 226 3.36 -3.06 32.36
C ALA A 226 1.95 -3.65 32.43
N GLY A 227 1.35 -4.19 31.38
CA GLY A 227 -0.03 -4.67 31.42
C GLY A 227 -0.45 -5.65 30.33
N LYS A 228 -1.29 -6.59 30.70
CA LYS A 228 -1.92 -7.72 29.95
C LYS A 228 -2.30 -7.49 28.45
N LYS A 229 -2.12 -6.30 27.89
CA LYS A 229 -2.43 -5.95 26.48
C LYS A 229 -1.34 -6.37 25.49
N ALA A 230 -0.09 -6.53 25.96
CA ALA A 230 1.05 -6.87 25.11
C ALA A 230 1.08 -8.30 24.63
N HIS A 231 0.54 -9.19 25.43
CA HIS A 231 0.63 -10.62 25.20
C HIS A 231 0.09 -11.04 23.82
N ASN A 232 -1.05 -10.45 23.41
CA ASN A 232 -1.71 -10.84 22.17
C ASN A 232 -1.06 -10.28 20.90
N GLY A 233 -0.51 -9.06 20.93
CA GLY A 233 0.14 -8.45 19.77
C GLY A 233 1.49 -9.11 19.44
N LEU A 234 2.32 -9.34 20.46
CA LEU A 234 3.62 -9.99 20.31
C LEU A 234 3.46 -11.46 19.91
N MET A 235 2.46 -12.14 20.46
CA MET A 235 2.15 -13.54 20.11
C MET A 235 1.65 -13.68 18.67
N ALA A 236 0.90 -12.72 18.16
CA ALA A 236 0.48 -12.70 16.76
C ALA A 236 1.68 -12.59 15.81
N ILE A 237 2.71 -11.82 16.19
CA ILE A 237 3.96 -11.67 15.43
C ILE A 237 4.80 -12.96 15.48
N ILE A 238 4.89 -13.60 16.66
CA ILE A 238 5.73 -14.77 16.88
C ILE A 238 5.08 -16.06 16.38
N THR A 239 3.75 -16.22 16.51
CA THR A 239 3.04 -17.46 16.16
C THR A 239 2.56 -17.52 14.71
N GLY A 240 2.68 -16.45 13.92
CA GLY A 240 2.14 -16.37 12.57
C GLY A 240 0.65 -16.69 12.58
N GLN A 241 -0.19 -15.66 12.70
CA GLN A 241 -1.64 -15.88 12.54
C GLN A 241 -1.88 -16.35 11.11
N THR A 242 -2.72 -17.35 10.92
CA THR A 242 -3.05 -17.83 9.58
C THR A 242 -3.74 -16.72 8.78
N ALA A 243 -3.61 -16.72 7.45
CA ALA A 243 -4.31 -15.76 6.57
C ALA A 243 -5.80 -15.72 6.88
N ALA A 244 -6.38 -16.87 7.22
CA ALA A 244 -7.79 -17.00 7.61
C ALA A 244 -8.09 -16.26 8.92
N GLU A 245 -7.22 -16.35 9.93
CA GLU A 245 -7.40 -15.64 11.22
C GLU A 245 -7.23 -14.13 11.05
N ASN A 246 -6.26 -13.69 10.25
CA ASN A 246 -6.08 -12.28 9.92
C ASN A 246 -7.30 -11.72 9.18
N TYR A 247 -7.80 -12.44 8.18
CA TYR A 247 -9.02 -12.05 7.48
C TYR A 247 -10.24 -12.01 8.41
N GLN A 248 -10.40 -13.03 9.26
CA GLN A 248 -11.48 -13.07 10.24
C GLN A 248 -11.41 -11.89 11.21
N TYR A 249 -10.22 -11.55 11.69
CA TYR A 249 -10.01 -10.38 12.55
C TYR A 249 -10.41 -9.07 11.84
N ILE A 250 -10.04 -8.89 10.58
CA ILE A 250 -10.47 -7.73 9.78
C ILE A 250 -11.99 -7.69 9.64
N VAL A 251 -12.63 -8.82 9.37
CA VAL A 251 -14.10 -8.90 9.28
C VAL A 251 -14.76 -8.63 10.63
N ASP A 252 -14.18 -9.11 11.72
CA ASP A 252 -14.70 -8.90 13.07
C ASP A 252 -14.61 -7.44 13.51
N CYS A 253 -13.55 -6.73 13.15
CA CYS A 253 -13.36 -5.32 13.46
C CYS A 253 -14.15 -4.40 12.52
N PHE A 254 -14.00 -4.60 11.22
CA PHE A 254 -14.48 -3.66 10.20
C PHE A 254 -15.77 -4.11 9.49
N GLY A 255 -16.16 -5.37 9.65
CA GLY A 255 -17.33 -5.93 8.98
C GLY A 255 -16.99 -6.66 7.67
N ALA A 256 -17.99 -7.34 7.11
CA ALA A 256 -17.84 -8.09 5.87
C ALA A 256 -17.52 -7.20 4.67
N SER A 257 -16.86 -7.78 3.67
CA SER A 257 -16.59 -7.10 2.40
C SER A 257 -17.88 -6.78 1.65
N ILE A 258 -17.91 -5.59 1.00
CA ILE A 258 -19.01 -5.20 0.10
C ILE A 258 -18.98 -5.97 -1.22
N TYR A 259 -17.84 -6.57 -1.55
CA TYR A 259 -17.68 -7.40 -2.75
C TYR A 259 -17.72 -8.88 -2.39
N PRO A 260 -18.30 -9.72 -3.26
CA PRO A 260 -18.28 -11.16 -3.06
C PRO A 260 -16.84 -11.71 -3.18
N PRO A 261 -16.54 -12.88 -2.58
CA PRO A 261 -15.19 -13.45 -2.52
C PRO A 261 -14.51 -13.58 -3.90
N ARG A 262 -15.26 -13.98 -4.92
CA ARG A 262 -14.75 -14.11 -6.30
C ARG A 262 -14.25 -12.79 -6.86
N LYS A 263 -15.02 -11.72 -6.67
CA LYS A 263 -14.61 -10.37 -7.10
C LYS A 263 -13.43 -9.83 -6.27
N MET A 264 -13.32 -10.22 -5.00
CA MET A 264 -12.16 -9.86 -4.17
C MET A 264 -10.88 -10.50 -4.67
N LEU A 265 -10.92 -11.74 -5.20
CA LEU A 265 -9.76 -12.38 -5.84
C LEU A 265 -9.33 -11.63 -7.10
N ASP A 266 -10.28 -11.25 -7.96
CA ASP A 266 -9.99 -10.47 -9.17
C ASP A 266 -9.35 -9.11 -8.81
N ILE A 267 -9.87 -8.45 -7.77
CA ILE A 267 -9.32 -7.18 -7.24
C ILE A 267 -7.91 -7.38 -6.70
N ALA A 268 -7.67 -8.44 -5.94
CA ALA A 268 -6.36 -8.73 -5.38
C ALA A 268 -5.33 -8.97 -6.50
N GLN A 269 -5.66 -9.74 -7.53
CA GLN A 269 -4.81 -9.96 -8.70
C GLN A 269 -4.52 -8.68 -9.48
N ALA A 270 -5.49 -7.79 -9.60
CA ALA A 270 -5.34 -6.54 -10.36
C ALA A 270 -4.51 -5.50 -9.60
N TRP A 271 -4.74 -5.34 -8.31
CA TRP A 271 -4.25 -4.20 -7.54
C TRP A 271 -3.16 -4.53 -6.51
N CYS A 272 -3.14 -5.74 -5.95
CA CYS A 272 -2.16 -6.16 -4.95
C CYS A 272 -0.93 -6.80 -5.61
N SER A 273 -0.34 -6.14 -6.61
CA SER A 273 0.78 -6.62 -7.41
C SER A 273 1.96 -5.64 -7.40
N GLY A 274 3.13 -6.10 -7.82
CA GLY A 274 4.36 -5.29 -7.84
C GLY A 274 4.77 -4.84 -6.44
N PRO A 275 4.95 -3.54 -6.17
CA PRO A 275 5.37 -3.03 -4.84
C PRO A 275 4.43 -3.41 -3.69
N HIS A 276 3.19 -3.80 -3.99
CA HIS A 276 2.17 -4.18 -3.02
C HIS A 276 1.88 -5.68 -2.99
N GLN A 277 2.77 -6.51 -3.52
CA GLN A 277 2.62 -7.96 -3.48
C GLN A 277 2.58 -8.47 -2.04
N GLY A 278 1.65 -9.40 -1.76
CA GLY A 278 1.41 -9.94 -0.42
C GLY A 278 0.69 -8.96 0.53
N CYS A 279 0.24 -7.78 0.07
CA CYS A 279 -0.76 -6.97 0.75
C CYS A 279 -2.15 -7.31 0.22
N HIS A 280 -3.18 -6.98 0.98
CA HIS A 280 -4.55 -7.27 0.63
C HIS A 280 -5.41 -6.00 0.70
N LEU A 281 -6.44 -5.93 -0.13
CA LEU A 281 -7.47 -4.90 -0.05
C LEU A 281 -8.72 -5.48 0.63
N HIS A 282 -9.37 -4.70 1.48
CA HIS A 282 -10.66 -5.03 2.05
C HIS A 282 -11.60 -3.83 1.96
N PHE A 283 -12.78 -4.03 1.41
CA PHE A 283 -13.77 -2.97 1.20
C PHE A 283 -15.00 -3.25 2.05
N THR A 284 -15.36 -2.33 2.94
CA THR A 284 -16.46 -2.54 3.89
C THR A 284 -17.32 -1.29 4.05
N ARG A 285 -18.54 -1.45 4.56
CA ARG A 285 -19.37 -0.32 5.03
C ARG A 285 -19.22 -0.05 6.52
N GLY A 286 -18.29 -0.72 7.18
CA GLY A 286 -18.09 -0.68 8.59
C GLY A 286 -19.05 -1.61 9.36
N ARG A 287 -18.74 -1.87 10.61
CA ARG A 287 -19.55 -2.65 11.52
C ARG A 287 -20.14 -1.75 12.60
N LEU A 288 -21.46 -1.70 12.66
CA LEU A 288 -22.19 -0.96 13.69
C LEU A 288 -22.62 -1.94 14.78
N GLY A 289 -21.92 -1.91 15.92
CA GLY A 289 -22.25 -2.70 17.10
C GLY A 289 -21.37 -3.93 17.34
N SER A 290 -21.26 -4.29 18.62
CA SER A 290 -20.39 -5.35 19.13
C SER A 290 -21.04 -6.73 19.22
N LYS A 291 -22.28 -6.91 18.72
CA LYS A 291 -22.98 -8.20 18.81
C LYS A 291 -22.19 -9.30 18.10
N GLY A 292 -21.83 -10.34 18.83
CA GLY A 292 -21.10 -11.51 18.31
C GLY A 292 -19.58 -11.32 18.16
N ALA A 293 -19.01 -10.16 18.51
CA ALA A 293 -17.58 -9.99 18.59
C ALA A 293 -17.04 -10.39 19.95
N THR A 294 -15.93 -11.12 19.97
CA THR A 294 -15.27 -11.58 21.21
C THR A 294 -13.83 -11.05 21.26
N GLY A 295 -13.24 -11.04 22.45
CA GLY A 295 -11.82 -10.74 22.63
C GLY A 295 -11.40 -9.34 22.15
N GLU A 296 -10.39 -9.30 21.29
CA GLU A 296 -9.75 -8.07 20.80
C GLU A 296 -10.67 -7.23 19.90
N ALA A 297 -11.43 -7.88 19.03
CA ALA A 297 -12.39 -7.21 18.15
C ALA A 297 -13.52 -6.52 18.93
N SER A 298 -13.99 -7.13 20.04
CA SER A 298 -14.99 -6.50 20.90
C SER A 298 -14.47 -5.21 21.54
N ARG A 299 -13.22 -5.21 22.03
CA ARG A 299 -12.57 -4.02 22.60
C ARG A 299 -12.38 -2.92 21.55
N TRP A 300 -11.97 -3.30 20.34
CA TRP A 300 -11.84 -2.37 19.23
C TRP A 300 -13.18 -1.71 18.89
N LEU A 301 -14.26 -2.47 18.77
CA LEU A 301 -15.61 -1.95 18.50
C LEU A 301 -16.14 -1.04 19.61
N GLN A 302 -15.85 -1.34 20.88
CA GLN A 302 -16.17 -0.45 21.99
C GLN A 302 -15.42 0.88 21.90
N GLY A 303 -14.11 0.83 21.57
CA GLY A 303 -13.29 2.01 21.30
C GLY A 303 -13.83 2.85 20.14
N ALA A 304 -14.20 2.19 19.04
CA ALA A 304 -14.79 2.84 17.88
C ALA A 304 -16.13 3.53 18.21
N HIS A 305 -16.97 2.88 19.00
CA HIS A 305 -18.22 3.50 19.48
C HIS A 305 -17.96 4.71 20.36
N ALA A 306 -17.04 4.62 21.31
CA ALA A 306 -16.66 5.74 22.17
C ALA A 306 -16.09 6.91 21.34
N GLN A 307 -15.27 6.61 20.30
CA GLN A 307 -14.76 7.65 19.41
C GLN A 307 -15.86 8.32 18.60
N ARG A 308 -16.84 7.57 18.10
CA ARG A 308 -18.02 8.15 17.44
C ARG A 308 -18.75 9.17 18.31
N VAL A 309 -18.94 8.85 19.61
CA VAL A 309 -19.57 9.77 20.55
C VAL A 309 -18.75 11.06 20.67
N LYS A 310 -17.42 10.95 20.76
CA LYS A 310 -16.52 12.11 20.80
C LYS A 310 -16.60 12.94 19.51
N ASN A 311 -16.61 12.31 18.35
CA ASN A 311 -16.72 12.99 17.06
C ASN A 311 -18.02 13.79 16.95
N LEU A 312 -19.14 13.19 17.39
CA LEU A 312 -20.44 13.85 17.38
C LEU A 312 -20.53 14.98 18.41
N ALA A 313 -19.94 14.82 19.57
CA ALA A 313 -19.88 15.87 20.60
C ALA A 313 -19.10 17.08 20.07
N TYR A 314 -17.89 16.85 19.55
CA TYR A 314 -17.06 17.90 18.94
C TYR A 314 -17.78 18.66 17.83
N TYR A 315 -18.46 17.94 16.92
CA TYR A 315 -19.25 18.57 15.85
C TYR A 315 -20.40 19.42 16.41
N LYS A 316 -21.06 19.00 17.49
CA LYS A 316 -22.13 19.78 18.15
C LYS A 316 -21.57 21.04 18.79
N ASP A 317 -20.47 20.94 19.50
CA ASP A 317 -19.82 22.05 20.20
C ASP A 317 -19.32 23.13 19.22
N HIS A 318 -18.81 22.69 18.05
CA HIS A 318 -18.35 23.58 16.97
C HIS A 318 -19.42 23.79 15.86
N GLY A 319 -20.70 23.55 16.19
CA GLY A 319 -21.79 23.51 15.21
C GLY A 319 -22.02 24.83 14.46
N GLU A 320 -21.79 25.97 15.10
CA GLU A 320 -21.91 27.28 14.44
C GLU A 320 -20.79 27.49 13.41
N GLN A 321 -19.55 27.18 13.77
CA GLN A 321 -18.38 27.25 12.90
C GLN A 321 -18.53 26.31 11.71
N CYS A 322 -18.97 25.08 11.93
CA CYS A 322 -19.26 24.12 10.86
C CYS A 322 -20.33 24.64 9.90
N ARG A 323 -21.44 25.23 10.41
CA ARG A 323 -22.48 25.80 9.56
C ARG A 323 -21.97 26.97 8.70
N LYS A 324 -21.16 27.87 9.28
CA LYS A 324 -20.53 28.98 8.56
C LYS A 324 -19.63 28.46 7.45
N SER A 325 -18.78 27.46 7.75
CA SER A 325 -17.87 26.83 6.78
C SER A 325 -18.62 26.11 5.65
N ILE A 326 -19.71 25.39 5.96
CA ILE A 326 -20.59 24.77 4.96
C ILE A 326 -21.21 25.84 4.03
N ALA A 327 -21.76 26.90 4.60
CA ALA A 327 -22.38 27.96 3.81
C ALA A 327 -21.38 28.65 2.88
N ARG A 328 -20.17 28.95 3.40
CA ARG A 328 -19.07 29.57 2.64
C ARG A 328 -18.61 28.69 1.48
N LEU A 329 -18.29 27.42 1.75
CA LEU A 329 -17.86 26.46 0.72
C LEU A 329 -18.97 26.21 -0.32
N THR A 330 -20.22 26.05 0.12
CA THR A 330 -21.38 25.90 -0.78
C THR A 330 -21.54 27.09 -1.73
N THR A 331 -21.36 28.33 -1.22
CA THR A 331 -21.46 29.53 -2.03
C THR A 331 -20.36 29.59 -3.08
N GLN A 332 -19.10 29.26 -2.71
CA GLN A 332 -17.98 29.20 -3.65
C GLN A 332 -18.22 28.15 -4.74
N LEU A 333 -18.58 26.92 -4.36
CA LEU A 333 -18.86 25.85 -5.32
C LEU A 333 -20.00 26.19 -6.28
N ARG A 334 -21.10 26.77 -5.77
CA ARG A 334 -22.22 27.23 -6.63
C ARG A 334 -21.79 28.30 -7.62
N SER A 335 -20.93 29.23 -7.20
CA SER A 335 -20.39 30.25 -8.09
C SER A 335 -19.63 29.63 -9.26
N VAL A 336 -18.71 28.73 -8.96
CA VAL A 336 -17.90 28.05 -9.98
C VAL A 336 -18.76 27.18 -10.90
N MET A 337 -19.69 26.41 -10.34
CA MET A 337 -20.61 25.62 -11.16
C MET A 337 -21.50 26.47 -12.08
N ARG A 338 -21.86 27.68 -11.66
CA ARG A 338 -22.57 28.61 -12.55
C ARG A 338 -21.68 29.09 -13.69
N MET A 339 -20.39 29.33 -13.42
CA MET A 339 -19.42 29.72 -14.46
C MET A 339 -19.12 28.57 -15.42
N ALA A 340 -18.88 27.36 -14.87
CA ALA A 340 -18.65 26.13 -15.65
C ALA A 340 -19.88 25.69 -16.48
N ARG A 341 -21.08 26.09 -16.07
CA ARG A 341 -22.32 25.98 -16.87
C ARG A 341 -22.38 27.07 -17.97
N THR A 342 -21.23 27.43 -18.52
CA THR A 342 -21.19 28.30 -19.68
C THR A 342 -21.96 27.63 -20.80
N ARG A 343 -23.13 28.16 -21.08
CA ARG A 343 -24.08 27.75 -22.10
C ARG A 343 -23.35 27.68 -23.44
N LEU A 344 -22.88 26.49 -23.81
CA LEU A 344 -22.36 26.29 -25.15
C LEU A 344 -23.51 26.48 -26.13
N PRO A 345 -23.44 27.45 -27.00
CA PRO A 345 -24.45 27.63 -28.03
C PRO A 345 -24.38 26.45 -28.99
N VAL A 346 -25.37 25.55 -28.93
CA VAL A 346 -25.49 24.43 -29.86
C VAL A 346 -26.29 24.86 -31.08
N PRO A 347 -25.81 24.64 -32.30
CA PRO A 347 -26.61 24.93 -33.52
C PRO A 347 -27.92 24.13 -33.51
N ALA A 348 -29.02 24.81 -33.50
CA ALA A 348 -30.39 24.25 -33.40
C ALA A 348 -31.31 24.80 -34.50
N LYS A 349 -32.48 24.18 -34.62
CA LYS A 349 -33.53 24.62 -35.55
C LYS A 349 -34.41 25.75 -34.99
N GLU A 350 -34.33 25.96 -33.69
CA GLU A 350 -35.09 26.93 -32.91
C GLU A 350 -34.20 27.58 -31.86
N GLY A 351 -34.48 28.84 -31.48
CA GLY A 351 -33.72 29.58 -30.47
C GLY A 351 -33.31 30.99 -30.91
N GLU A 352 -32.12 31.41 -30.56
CA GLU A 352 -31.56 32.72 -30.93
C GLU A 352 -30.96 32.65 -32.33
N LEU A 353 -31.51 33.41 -33.28
CA LEU A 353 -31.04 33.43 -34.67
C LEU A 353 -29.61 33.95 -34.77
N VAL A 354 -28.76 33.22 -35.49
CA VAL A 354 -27.38 33.63 -35.79
C VAL A 354 -27.32 34.22 -37.20
N PRO A 355 -27.28 35.54 -37.37
CA PRO A 355 -27.34 36.17 -38.69
C PRO A 355 -26.26 35.67 -39.66
N GLY A 356 -25.06 35.42 -39.15
CA GLY A 356 -23.93 34.86 -39.93
C GLY A 356 -24.12 33.43 -40.42
N MET A 357 -25.11 32.69 -39.94
CA MET A 357 -25.40 31.30 -40.35
C MET A 357 -26.63 31.17 -41.27
N VAL A 358 -27.39 32.24 -41.48
CA VAL A 358 -28.63 32.19 -42.29
C VAL A 358 -28.38 31.69 -43.72
N TRP A 359 -27.21 31.96 -44.28
CA TRP A 359 -26.79 31.46 -45.59
C TRP A 359 -26.82 29.94 -45.68
N ARG A 360 -26.61 29.22 -44.55
CA ARG A 360 -26.65 27.74 -44.52
C ARG A 360 -28.03 27.21 -44.82
N ALA A 361 -29.07 27.82 -44.28
CA ALA A 361 -30.45 27.48 -44.62
C ALA A 361 -30.76 27.70 -46.08
N LEU A 362 -30.27 28.83 -46.66
CA LEU A 362 -30.59 29.26 -48.04
C LEU A 362 -29.75 28.53 -49.10
N LYS A 363 -28.51 28.20 -48.80
CA LYS A 363 -27.56 27.65 -49.80
C LYS A 363 -27.27 26.15 -49.62
N VAL A 364 -27.34 25.64 -48.40
CA VAL A 364 -26.96 24.24 -48.06
C VAL A 364 -28.14 23.45 -47.50
N ASN A 365 -29.31 24.07 -47.39
CA ASN A 365 -30.55 23.49 -46.87
C ASN A 365 -30.36 22.91 -45.42
N ASP A 366 -29.49 23.53 -44.61
CA ASP A 366 -29.29 23.18 -43.20
C ASP A 366 -30.09 24.16 -42.32
N PRO A 367 -31.21 23.73 -41.69
CA PRO A 367 -32.07 24.61 -40.91
C PRO A 367 -31.49 24.99 -39.53
N ARG A 368 -30.30 24.49 -39.15
CA ARG A 368 -29.64 24.78 -37.86
C ARG A 368 -28.91 26.12 -37.87
N VAL A 369 -29.68 27.18 -38.00
CA VAL A 369 -29.20 28.56 -38.06
C VAL A 369 -29.48 29.34 -36.77
N PHE A 370 -29.99 28.68 -35.77
CA PHE A 370 -30.24 29.21 -34.44
C PHE A 370 -29.24 28.62 -33.44
N TYR A 371 -28.99 29.32 -32.36
CA TYR A 371 -28.35 28.75 -31.18
C TYR A 371 -29.41 28.50 -30.11
N GLN A 372 -29.43 27.27 -29.62
CA GLN A 372 -30.16 26.91 -28.42
C GLN A 372 -29.17 26.79 -27.27
N ARG A 373 -29.49 27.41 -26.16
CA ARG A 373 -28.68 27.30 -24.94
C ARG A 373 -29.12 26.05 -24.16
N GLU A 374 -28.41 24.98 -24.34
CA GLU A 374 -28.65 23.77 -23.58
C GLU A 374 -28.21 23.94 -22.12
N THR A 375 -29.14 23.84 -21.18
CA THR A 375 -28.81 23.80 -19.74
C THR A 375 -28.44 22.37 -19.37
N VAL A 376 -27.15 22.12 -19.28
CA VAL A 376 -26.66 20.85 -18.69
C VAL A 376 -27.13 20.80 -17.24
N SER A 377 -28.00 19.84 -16.92
CA SER A 377 -28.73 19.77 -15.65
C SER A 377 -27.95 19.14 -14.50
N SER A 378 -26.80 18.51 -14.74
CA SER A 378 -25.96 17.86 -13.72
C SER A 378 -24.48 18.10 -13.99
N PRO A 379 -23.64 18.15 -12.95
CA PRO A 379 -22.20 18.26 -13.13
C PRO A 379 -21.64 16.99 -13.79
N ASP A 380 -20.77 17.18 -14.80
CA ASP A 380 -20.10 16.08 -15.51
C ASP A 380 -18.93 15.47 -14.71
N PHE A 381 -18.88 15.74 -13.42
CA PHE A 381 -17.84 15.22 -12.53
C PHE A 381 -18.42 14.71 -11.22
N THR A 382 -17.65 13.85 -10.57
CA THR A 382 -17.94 13.32 -9.24
C THR A 382 -16.75 13.54 -8.31
N VAL A 383 -17.00 13.59 -7.02
CA VAL A 383 -15.97 13.82 -6.00
C VAL A 383 -15.87 12.62 -5.07
N ASP A 384 -14.65 12.15 -4.88
CA ASP A 384 -14.29 11.14 -3.89
C ASP A 384 -13.56 11.81 -2.73
N LEU A 385 -14.03 11.59 -1.52
CA LEU A 385 -13.41 12.08 -0.30
C LEU A 385 -12.81 10.90 0.46
N MET A 386 -11.48 10.83 0.46
CA MET A 386 -10.69 9.77 1.06
C MET A 386 -10.02 10.30 2.32
N LEU A 387 -10.23 9.61 3.45
CA LEU A 387 -9.72 10.01 4.75
C LEU A 387 -8.65 9.01 5.20
N ASP A 388 -7.47 9.51 5.46
CA ASP A 388 -6.44 8.76 6.15
C ASP A 388 -6.90 8.48 7.58
N ALA A 389 -6.97 7.21 7.95
CA ALA A 389 -7.37 6.74 9.26
C ALA A 389 -6.23 5.98 9.97
N SER A 390 -4.98 6.34 9.69
CA SER A 390 -3.81 5.80 10.39
C SER A 390 -3.75 6.24 11.85
N ALA A 391 -3.01 5.52 12.67
CA ALA A 391 -2.89 5.78 14.11
C ALA A 391 -2.30 7.16 14.41
N SER A 392 -1.49 7.75 13.52
CA SER A 392 -0.97 9.12 13.62
C SER A 392 -2.08 10.18 13.72
N ARG A 393 -3.28 9.87 13.18
CA ARG A 393 -4.47 10.73 13.23
C ARG A 393 -5.22 10.68 14.55
N GLY A 394 -4.76 9.87 15.52
CA GLY A 394 -5.47 9.58 16.78
C GLY A 394 -5.92 10.81 17.58
N GLU A 395 -5.10 11.86 17.60
CA GLU A 395 -5.40 13.10 18.35
C GLU A 395 -6.35 14.03 17.58
N TYR A 396 -6.43 13.94 16.26
CA TYR A 396 -7.18 14.84 15.39
C TYR A 396 -8.49 14.25 14.86
N GLN A 397 -8.92 13.08 15.33
CA GLN A 397 -10.07 12.33 14.77
C GLN A 397 -11.35 13.15 14.72
N GLN A 398 -11.65 13.92 15.78
CA GLN A 398 -12.86 14.75 15.85
C GLN A 398 -12.83 15.88 14.82
N VAL A 399 -11.64 16.48 14.64
CA VAL A 399 -11.43 17.58 13.68
C VAL A 399 -11.58 17.04 12.27
N ILE A 400 -10.92 15.93 11.94
CA ILE A 400 -10.97 15.30 10.62
C ILE A 400 -12.39 14.89 10.25
N ALA A 401 -13.11 14.24 11.18
CA ALA A 401 -14.50 13.86 10.96
C ALA A 401 -15.40 15.07 10.68
N SER A 402 -15.19 16.19 11.39
CA SER A 402 -15.95 17.42 11.21
C SER A 402 -15.58 18.13 9.90
N GLN A 403 -14.30 18.17 9.53
CA GLN A 403 -13.82 18.71 8.26
C GLN A 403 -14.40 17.92 7.07
N ALA A 404 -14.32 16.59 7.14
CA ALA A 404 -14.88 15.70 6.11
C ALA A 404 -16.40 15.90 5.97
N TYR A 405 -17.11 16.06 7.09
CA TYR A 405 -18.55 16.31 7.09
C TYR A 405 -18.89 17.68 6.45
N VAL A 406 -18.11 18.72 6.74
CA VAL A 406 -18.29 20.06 6.13
C VAL A 406 -18.13 19.98 4.61
N ILE A 407 -17.12 19.31 4.11
CA ILE A 407 -16.89 19.12 2.67
C ILE A 407 -18.06 18.32 2.06
N ALA A 408 -18.39 17.18 2.64
CA ALA A 408 -19.44 16.28 2.17
C ALA A 408 -20.82 16.96 2.13
N GLU A 409 -21.19 17.72 3.15
CA GLU A 409 -22.48 18.42 3.22
C GLU A 409 -22.53 19.58 2.20
N SER A 410 -21.39 20.26 1.98
CA SER A 410 -21.30 21.31 0.95
C SER A 410 -21.48 20.74 -0.47
N LEU A 411 -20.86 19.60 -0.77
CA LEU A 411 -21.03 18.90 -2.04
C LEU A 411 -22.50 18.46 -2.23
N ARG A 412 -23.11 17.91 -1.18
CA ARG A 412 -24.54 17.54 -1.18
C ARG A 412 -25.45 18.72 -1.50
N GLN A 413 -25.22 19.88 -0.87
CA GLN A 413 -26.02 21.09 -1.09
C GLN A 413 -25.84 21.69 -2.48
N CYS A 414 -24.71 21.39 -3.11
CA CYS A 414 -24.45 21.77 -4.52
C CYS A 414 -25.00 20.76 -5.53
N GLY A 415 -25.52 19.61 -5.08
CA GLY A 415 -25.99 18.53 -5.96
C GLY A 415 -24.86 17.80 -6.71
N ILE A 416 -23.62 17.91 -6.22
CA ILE A 416 -22.45 17.20 -6.78
C ILE A 416 -22.50 15.75 -6.28
N PRO A 417 -22.46 14.73 -7.16
CA PRO A 417 -22.36 13.35 -6.75
C PRO A 417 -21.01 13.09 -6.07
N TYR A 418 -21.04 12.47 -4.90
CA TYR A 418 -19.82 12.21 -4.13
C TYR A 418 -19.93 10.92 -3.33
N GLN A 419 -18.77 10.31 -3.07
CA GLN A 419 -18.63 9.24 -2.09
C GLN A 419 -17.57 9.59 -1.03
N VAL A 420 -17.66 8.94 0.13
CA VAL A 420 -16.76 9.19 1.26
C VAL A 420 -16.34 7.86 1.85
N TYR A 421 -15.04 7.70 2.03
CA TYR A 421 -14.45 6.52 2.66
C TYR A 421 -13.18 6.87 3.41
N SER A 422 -12.84 6.08 4.41
CA SER A 422 -11.54 6.14 5.07
C SER A 422 -10.71 4.92 4.70
N PHE A 423 -9.41 5.02 4.92
CA PHE A 423 -8.51 3.88 4.77
C PHE A 423 -7.52 3.79 5.93
N CYS A 424 -7.17 2.58 6.29
CA CYS A 424 -6.07 2.24 7.19
C CYS A 424 -5.50 0.88 6.81
N THR A 425 -4.28 0.59 7.23
CA THR A 425 -3.66 -0.71 7.02
C THR A 425 -3.47 -1.43 8.34
N LEU A 426 -3.92 -2.68 8.42
CA LEU A 426 -3.81 -3.51 9.60
C LEU A 426 -3.62 -4.97 9.18
N ARG A 427 -2.62 -5.66 9.75
CA ARG A 427 -2.31 -7.08 9.44
C ARG A 427 -2.23 -7.36 7.93
N ASN A 428 -1.49 -6.54 7.20
CA ASN A 428 -1.34 -6.59 5.72
C ASN A 428 -2.61 -6.32 4.91
N TYR A 429 -3.73 -5.94 5.55
CA TYR A 429 -4.95 -5.53 4.87
C TYR A 429 -5.08 -4.01 4.86
N THR A 430 -5.10 -3.41 3.69
CA THR A 430 -5.54 -2.03 3.52
C THR A 430 -7.06 -2.03 3.43
N VAL A 431 -7.69 -1.57 4.50
CA VAL A 431 -9.15 -1.55 4.68
C VAL A 431 -9.70 -0.22 4.22
N LEU A 432 -10.59 -0.23 3.24
CA LEU A 432 -11.35 0.95 2.82
C LEU A 432 -12.76 0.85 3.39
N THR A 433 -13.09 1.77 4.31
CA THR A 433 -14.41 1.82 4.95
C THR A 433 -15.29 2.87 4.28
N LEU A 434 -16.29 2.45 3.55
CA LEU A 434 -17.21 3.29 2.79
C LEU A 434 -18.31 3.85 3.71
N PHE A 435 -18.27 5.15 3.99
CA PHE A 435 -19.29 5.85 4.78
C PHE A 435 -20.47 6.27 3.92
N LYS A 436 -20.24 6.57 2.65
CA LYS A 436 -21.27 7.02 1.71
C LYS A 436 -20.89 6.65 0.27
N ASP A 437 -21.86 6.20 -0.46
CA ASP A 437 -21.81 5.85 -1.87
C ASP A 437 -22.45 6.96 -2.71
N TYR A 438 -22.12 7.08 -3.99
CA TYR A 438 -22.72 8.05 -4.93
C TYR A 438 -24.24 7.95 -5.02
N ALA A 439 -24.80 6.74 -4.96
CA ALA A 439 -26.23 6.49 -5.05
C ALA A 439 -27.02 6.99 -3.83
N ASP A 440 -26.36 7.16 -2.68
CA ASP A 440 -27.03 7.62 -1.46
C ASP A 440 -27.22 9.13 -1.47
N LYS A 441 -28.49 9.57 -1.47
CA LYS A 441 -28.85 11.01 -1.44
C LYS A 441 -28.93 11.59 -0.02
N LYS A 442 -28.81 10.77 1.03
CA LYS A 442 -28.91 11.23 2.41
C LYS A 442 -27.66 11.97 2.86
N ARG A 443 -27.76 12.67 3.99
CA ARG A 443 -26.60 13.29 4.67
C ARG A 443 -25.60 12.20 5.10
N CYS A 444 -24.33 12.46 4.94
CA CYS A 444 -23.28 11.51 5.27
C CYS A 444 -22.93 11.51 6.77
N THR A 445 -23.90 11.20 7.62
CA THR A 445 -23.67 11.14 9.09
C THR A 445 -22.78 9.98 9.52
N ASN A 446 -22.58 8.97 8.66
CA ASN A 446 -21.68 7.86 8.92
C ASN A 446 -20.20 8.27 8.95
N ILE A 447 -19.83 9.45 8.47
CA ILE A 447 -18.48 10.02 8.62
C ILE A 447 -18.06 10.09 10.11
N PHE A 448 -19.00 10.31 11.02
CA PHE A 448 -18.70 10.32 12.45
C PHE A 448 -18.31 8.95 13.02
N ASN A 449 -18.43 7.86 12.24
CA ASN A 449 -17.84 6.56 12.57
C ASN A 449 -16.33 6.50 12.25
N TYR A 450 -15.72 7.58 11.78
CA TYR A 450 -14.30 7.65 11.55
C TYR A 450 -13.49 7.35 12.81
N VAL A 451 -12.56 6.41 12.69
CA VAL A 451 -11.67 5.96 13.78
C VAL A 451 -10.28 5.76 13.20
N ALA A 452 -9.28 6.38 13.81
CA ALA A 452 -7.89 6.21 13.45
C ALA A 452 -7.31 4.94 14.09
N THR A 453 -6.67 4.10 13.27
CA THR A 453 -6.04 2.86 13.69
C THR A 453 -5.04 2.35 12.65
N GLY A 454 -4.06 1.54 13.08
CA GLY A 454 -3.11 0.90 12.18
C GLY A 454 -2.18 1.87 11.44
N TRP A 455 -1.76 1.46 10.27
CA TRP A 455 -0.81 2.14 9.39
C TRP A 455 -1.51 2.79 8.19
N ASN A 456 -0.75 3.47 7.33
CA ASN A 456 -1.25 4.05 6.09
C ASN A 456 -0.38 3.66 4.89
N ARG A 457 -0.79 2.62 4.16
CA ARG A 457 -0.20 2.25 2.88
C ARG A 457 -0.91 3.02 1.77
N ASP A 458 -0.58 4.31 1.64
CA ASP A 458 -1.25 5.27 0.78
C ASP A 458 -1.29 4.84 -0.69
N GLY A 459 -0.18 4.29 -1.22
CA GLY A 459 -0.12 3.82 -2.59
C GLY A 459 -1.15 2.71 -2.88
N LEU A 460 -1.28 1.71 -2.00
CA LEU A 460 -2.29 0.66 -2.16
C LEU A 460 -3.71 1.19 -1.93
N ALA A 461 -3.87 2.14 -1.00
CA ALA A 461 -5.14 2.78 -0.75
C ALA A 461 -5.62 3.61 -1.97
N LEU A 462 -4.72 4.26 -2.70
CA LEU A 462 -5.03 4.93 -3.97
C LEU A 462 -5.51 3.94 -5.04
N ARG A 463 -4.90 2.76 -5.15
CA ARG A 463 -5.40 1.68 -6.02
C ARG A 463 -6.78 1.21 -5.59
N GLY A 464 -7.02 1.08 -4.27
CA GLY A 464 -8.33 0.78 -3.72
C GLY A 464 -9.37 1.87 -4.02
N ALA A 465 -9.01 3.13 -3.92
CA ALA A 465 -9.86 4.26 -4.32
C ALA A 465 -10.25 4.16 -5.79
N ARG A 466 -9.32 3.83 -6.68
CA ARG A 466 -9.58 3.60 -8.10
C ARG A 466 -10.63 2.50 -8.32
N GLN A 467 -10.57 1.43 -7.54
CA GLN A 467 -11.56 0.34 -7.59
C GLN A 467 -12.95 0.83 -7.15
N LEU A 468 -13.05 1.67 -6.11
CA LEU A 468 -14.33 2.23 -5.64
C LEU A 468 -14.95 3.21 -6.63
N MET A 469 -14.14 3.96 -7.38
CA MET A 469 -14.61 4.90 -8.40
C MET A 469 -15.35 4.22 -9.55
N GLY A 470 -15.08 2.95 -9.79
CA GLY A 470 -15.72 2.16 -10.86
C GLY A 470 -15.37 2.65 -12.27
N ASP A 471 -16.29 2.46 -13.22
CA ASP A 471 -16.15 2.97 -14.59
C ASP A 471 -16.51 4.46 -14.64
N PHE A 472 -15.64 5.27 -15.26
CA PHE A 472 -15.78 6.72 -15.37
C PHE A 472 -15.52 7.26 -16.78
N THR A 473 -15.65 6.43 -17.80
CA THR A 473 -15.45 6.84 -19.21
C THR A 473 -16.29 8.04 -19.62
N ARG A 474 -17.40 8.30 -18.92
CA ARG A 474 -18.33 9.41 -19.19
C ARG A 474 -18.32 10.51 -18.12
N THR A 475 -17.58 10.36 -17.02
CA THR A 475 -17.65 11.28 -15.87
C THR A 475 -16.26 11.56 -15.34
N LYS A 476 -15.88 12.81 -15.26
CA LYS A 476 -14.60 13.23 -14.71
C LYS A 476 -14.55 12.98 -13.18
N LYS A 477 -13.40 12.63 -12.65
CA LYS A 477 -13.22 12.29 -11.24
C LYS A 477 -12.28 13.26 -10.54
N ILE A 478 -12.67 13.69 -9.35
CA ILE A 478 -11.84 14.46 -8.43
C ILE A 478 -11.70 13.65 -7.14
N LEU A 479 -10.49 13.29 -6.77
CA LEU A 479 -10.15 12.66 -5.49
C LEU A 479 -9.60 13.72 -4.54
N ILE A 480 -10.22 13.88 -3.39
CA ILE A 480 -9.74 14.70 -2.28
C ILE A 480 -9.25 13.76 -1.19
N MET A 481 -7.97 13.83 -0.86
CA MET A 481 -7.36 13.01 0.17
C MET A 481 -7.01 13.88 1.39
N LEU A 482 -7.59 13.56 2.56
CA LEU A 482 -7.21 14.13 3.85
C LEU A 482 -6.17 13.21 4.49
N THR A 483 -4.94 13.68 4.64
CA THR A 483 -3.80 12.89 5.14
C THR A 483 -2.80 13.77 5.88
N ASP A 484 -1.88 13.17 6.62
CA ASP A 484 -0.67 13.86 7.10
C ASP A 484 0.44 13.91 6.03
N GLY A 485 0.31 13.13 4.97
CA GLY A 485 1.33 13.06 3.92
C GLY A 485 2.57 12.26 4.32
N GLU A 486 2.49 11.47 5.37
CA GLU A 486 3.56 10.60 5.88
C GLU A 486 3.16 9.11 5.75
N PRO A 487 3.17 8.55 4.52
CA PRO A 487 2.82 7.15 4.33
C PRO A 487 3.79 6.22 5.06
N ASN A 488 3.24 5.26 5.81
CA ASN A 488 4.02 4.32 6.61
C ASN A 488 3.27 3.00 6.78
N ASP A 489 3.97 1.87 6.58
CA ASP A 489 3.39 0.53 6.75
C ASP A 489 4.47 -0.44 7.26
N ASP A 490 4.04 -1.43 8.02
CA ASP A 490 4.91 -2.47 8.58
C ASP A 490 5.38 -3.47 7.51
N LYS A 491 4.63 -3.60 6.41
CA LYS A 491 5.03 -4.47 5.31
C LYS A 491 5.92 -3.74 4.31
N PRO A 492 7.12 -4.27 4.01
CA PRO A 492 8.05 -3.66 3.07
C PRO A 492 7.46 -3.52 1.66
N LEU A 493 8.06 -2.65 0.85
CA LEU A 493 7.89 -2.65 -0.60
C LEU A 493 8.64 -3.85 -1.18
N VAL A 494 7.96 -4.60 -2.03
CA VAL A 494 8.63 -5.60 -2.84
C VAL A 494 9.32 -4.86 -3.98
N GLY A 495 10.66 -4.86 -3.96
CA GLY A 495 11.47 -4.27 -5.03
C GLY A 495 11.58 -5.21 -6.24
N ASP A 496 11.98 -4.66 -7.36
CA ASP A 496 12.20 -5.41 -8.61
C ASP A 496 13.45 -6.31 -8.59
N GLY A 497 14.14 -6.46 -7.44
CA GLY A 497 15.35 -7.26 -7.28
C GLY A 497 15.19 -8.46 -6.35
N LEU A 498 15.98 -9.50 -6.61
CA LEU A 498 16.02 -10.76 -5.83
C LEU A 498 16.22 -10.56 -4.32
N PHE A 499 16.78 -9.41 -3.90
CA PHE A 499 17.17 -9.11 -2.52
C PHE A 499 16.77 -7.68 -2.11
N SER A 500 15.87 -7.03 -2.83
CA SER A 500 15.47 -5.65 -2.54
C SER A 500 14.06 -5.61 -1.95
N SER A 501 13.95 -5.89 -0.66
CA SER A 501 12.84 -5.38 0.13
C SER A 501 13.27 -4.04 0.75
N SER A 502 12.44 -3.03 0.67
CA SER A 502 12.69 -1.75 1.34
C SER A 502 11.51 -1.40 2.22
N GLU A 503 11.78 -0.92 3.43
CA GLU A 503 10.72 -0.49 4.35
C GLU A 503 9.79 0.51 3.66
N TYR A 504 8.47 0.35 3.91
CA TYR A 504 7.46 1.29 3.41
C TYR A 504 7.35 2.47 4.36
N ARG A 505 8.36 3.36 4.33
CA ARG A 505 8.38 4.60 5.12
C ARG A 505 9.24 5.67 4.45
N ASP A 506 9.16 6.88 4.96
CA ASP A 506 9.94 8.04 4.55
C ASP A 506 9.92 8.26 3.02
N GLU A 507 11.03 8.60 2.42
CA GLU A 507 11.13 8.93 0.99
C GLU A 507 10.64 7.82 0.06
N LYS A 508 10.78 6.54 0.43
CA LYS A 508 10.38 5.42 -0.41
C LYS A 508 8.87 5.24 -0.45
N ALA A 509 8.21 5.38 0.70
CA ALA A 509 6.76 5.35 0.77
C ALA A 509 6.14 6.56 0.06
N VAL A 510 6.74 7.74 0.24
CA VAL A 510 6.35 8.96 -0.48
C VAL A 510 6.52 8.79 -1.99
N ALA A 511 7.65 8.23 -2.45
CA ALA A 511 7.89 7.98 -3.88
C ALA A 511 6.86 6.98 -4.46
N ASN A 512 6.61 5.87 -3.75
CA ASN A 512 5.58 4.92 -4.18
C ASN A 512 4.19 5.56 -4.25
N THR A 513 3.81 6.35 -3.25
CA THR A 513 2.52 7.06 -3.24
C THR A 513 2.44 8.08 -4.39
N ALA A 514 3.54 8.77 -4.69
CA ALA A 514 3.62 9.71 -5.81
C ALA A 514 3.47 8.99 -7.16
N ASP A 515 4.08 7.82 -7.34
CA ASP A 515 3.94 7.01 -8.56
C ASP A 515 2.50 6.53 -8.77
N GLU A 516 1.82 6.08 -7.72
CA GLU A 516 0.42 5.69 -7.77
C GLU A 516 -0.51 6.89 -8.03
N ALA A 517 -0.25 8.03 -7.41
CA ALA A 517 -0.96 9.27 -7.71
C ALA A 517 -0.76 9.72 -9.16
N ALA A 518 0.46 9.60 -9.68
CA ALA A 518 0.75 9.90 -11.09
C ALA A 518 0.05 8.91 -12.04
N ALA A 519 -0.09 7.64 -11.66
CA ALA A 519 -0.85 6.65 -12.42
C ALA A 519 -2.33 7.04 -12.53
N LEU A 520 -2.96 7.43 -11.43
CA LEU A 520 -4.35 7.89 -11.42
C LEU A 520 -4.55 9.18 -12.26
N ARG A 521 -3.59 10.12 -12.20
CA ARG A 521 -3.63 11.32 -13.04
C ARG A 521 -3.56 11.00 -14.54
N ARG A 522 -2.78 9.99 -14.92
CA ARG A 522 -2.71 9.52 -16.31
C ARG A 522 -4.03 8.91 -16.79
N GLU A 523 -4.84 8.38 -15.88
CA GLU A 523 -6.22 7.94 -16.16
C GLU A 523 -7.24 9.09 -16.19
N GLY A 524 -6.81 10.33 -15.95
CA GLY A 524 -7.68 11.51 -15.97
C GLY A 524 -8.32 11.86 -14.63
N ILE A 525 -7.91 11.21 -13.52
CA ILE A 525 -8.39 11.52 -12.17
C ILE A 525 -7.60 12.72 -11.62
N ARG A 526 -8.30 13.76 -11.18
CA ARG A 526 -7.71 14.91 -10.49
C ARG A 526 -7.55 14.57 -9.01
N ILE A 527 -6.35 14.83 -8.44
CA ILE A 527 -6.07 14.49 -7.03
C ILE A 527 -5.69 15.76 -6.28
N ILE A 528 -6.38 16.01 -5.18
CA ILE A 528 -6.14 17.13 -4.26
C ILE A 528 -5.72 16.56 -2.91
N GLY A 529 -4.59 17.06 -2.37
CA GLY A 529 -4.13 16.75 -1.00
C GLY A 529 -4.56 17.83 -0.01
N LEU A 530 -5.29 17.45 1.03
CA LEU A 530 -5.58 18.29 2.20
C LEU A 530 -4.72 17.79 3.35
N ILE A 531 -3.72 18.59 3.71
CA ILE A 531 -2.66 18.17 4.63
C ILE A 531 -2.95 18.70 6.02
N ASN A 532 -3.13 17.80 6.96
CA ASN A 532 -3.30 18.09 8.39
C ASN A 532 -2.01 17.78 9.15
N GLY A 533 -1.02 18.65 9.08
CA GLY A 533 0.27 18.49 9.77
C GLY A 533 0.91 19.84 10.07
N GLU A 534 1.74 19.91 11.10
CA GLU A 534 2.35 21.16 11.59
C GLU A 534 3.78 21.37 11.10
N ASN A 535 4.37 20.44 10.33
CA ASN A 535 5.78 20.43 9.96
C ASN A 535 6.02 20.89 8.52
N GLN A 536 7.02 21.76 8.29
CA GLN A 536 7.45 22.16 6.94
C GLN A 536 7.94 20.97 6.08
N HIS A 537 8.47 19.92 6.70
CA HIS A 537 8.87 18.68 6.01
C HIS A 537 7.69 17.99 5.36
N ILE A 538 6.55 17.93 6.03
CA ILE A 538 5.32 17.30 5.55
C ILE A 538 4.84 17.95 4.25
N MET A 539 4.89 19.28 4.16
CA MET A 539 4.48 19.97 2.93
C MET A 539 5.42 19.71 1.75
N LYS A 540 6.72 19.45 2.01
CA LYS A 540 7.67 19.07 0.94
C LYS A 540 7.32 17.69 0.37
N ASP A 541 6.99 16.73 1.21
CA ASP A 541 6.63 15.37 0.78
C ASP A 541 5.22 15.34 0.17
N ALA A 542 4.28 16.11 0.72
CA ALA A 542 2.96 16.30 0.10
C ALA A 542 3.08 16.88 -1.32
N ARG A 543 4.00 17.80 -1.58
CA ARG A 543 4.24 18.33 -2.94
C ARG A 543 4.82 17.28 -3.89
N LYS A 544 5.60 16.32 -3.40
CA LYS A 544 6.06 15.19 -4.24
C LYS A 544 4.87 14.33 -4.69
N ILE A 545 3.88 14.10 -3.81
CA ILE A 545 2.71 13.27 -4.08
C ILE A 545 1.67 14.03 -4.90
N PHE A 546 1.29 15.22 -4.45
CA PHE A 546 0.13 15.98 -4.98
C PHE A 546 0.51 17.11 -5.95
N GLY A 547 1.80 17.45 -6.04
CA GLY A 547 2.25 18.62 -6.82
C GLY A 547 1.76 19.92 -6.17
N GLU A 548 1.33 20.87 -7.01
CA GLU A 548 0.73 22.14 -6.57
C GLU A 548 -0.72 21.99 -6.08
N ASP A 549 -1.31 20.80 -6.22
CA ASP A 549 -2.68 20.51 -5.81
C ASP A 549 -2.75 20.02 -4.36
N CYS A 550 -1.95 20.61 -3.48
CA CYS A 550 -2.00 20.36 -2.04
C CYS A 550 -2.11 21.66 -1.25
N VAL A 551 -2.81 21.58 -0.12
CA VAL A 551 -3.00 22.73 0.78
C VAL A 551 -3.01 22.25 2.23
N GLU A 552 -2.35 23.01 3.09
CA GLU A 552 -2.38 22.80 4.53
C GLU A 552 -3.72 23.27 5.13
N VAL A 553 -4.33 22.42 5.93
CA VAL A 553 -5.62 22.67 6.56
C VAL A 553 -5.50 22.49 8.07
N ARG A 554 -5.43 23.60 8.82
CA ARG A 554 -5.33 23.59 10.29
C ARG A 554 -6.70 23.81 10.96
N ASP A 555 -7.43 24.80 10.48
CA ASP A 555 -8.67 25.28 11.08
C ASP A 555 -9.87 25.05 10.18
N LEU A 556 -11.04 24.81 10.78
CA LEU A 556 -12.31 24.65 10.05
C LEU A 556 -12.66 25.87 9.17
N ASP A 557 -12.36 27.09 9.65
CA ASP A 557 -12.68 28.32 8.92
C ASP A 557 -11.80 28.52 7.68
N LYS A 558 -10.48 28.31 7.82
CA LYS A 558 -9.53 28.43 6.71
C LYS A 558 -9.67 27.28 5.71
N MET A 559 -10.11 26.11 6.18
CA MET A 559 -10.34 24.95 5.33
C MET A 559 -11.35 25.26 4.22
N ALA A 560 -12.49 25.84 4.55
CA ALA A 560 -13.54 26.12 3.57
C ALA A 560 -13.03 26.96 2.40
N ASP A 561 -12.24 27.99 2.67
CA ASP A 561 -11.67 28.86 1.64
C ASP A 561 -10.57 28.13 0.82
N SER A 562 -9.74 27.33 1.48
CA SER A 562 -8.66 26.60 0.82
C SER A 562 -9.19 25.49 -0.07
N VAL A 563 -10.10 24.66 0.45
CA VAL A 563 -10.78 23.60 -0.31
C VAL A 563 -11.60 24.19 -1.45
N GLY A 564 -12.31 25.29 -1.19
CA GLY A 564 -13.10 26.00 -2.21
C GLY A 564 -12.24 26.47 -3.38
N ARG A 565 -11.11 27.12 -3.11
CA ARG A 565 -10.16 27.54 -4.16
C ARG A 565 -9.58 26.38 -4.94
N MET A 566 -9.19 25.30 -4.26
CA MET A 566 -8.63 24.12 -4.93
C MET A 566 -9.67 23.43 -5.82
N LEU A 567 -10.89 23.21 -5.31
CA LEU A 567 -11.97 22.64 -6.10
C LEU A 567 -12.36 23.54 -7.28
N THR A 568 -12.41 24.86 -7.07
CA THR A 568 -12.63 25.85 -8.15
C THR A 568 -11.62 25.64 -9.27
N ARG A 569 -10.33 25.66 -8.94
CA ARG A 569 -9.24 25.48 -9.92
C ARG A 569 -9.36 24.13 -10.66
N GLN A 570 -9.71 23.06 -9.97
CA GLN A 570 -9.86 21.75 -10.60
C GLN A 570 -11.12 21.66 -11.48
N ILE A 571 -12.22 22.28 -11.07
CA ILE A 571 -13.46 22.32 -11.86
C ILE A 571 -13.28 23.17 -13.12
N GLU A 572 -12.57 24.30 -13.02
CA GLU A 572 -12.26 25.15 -14.17
C GLU A 572 -11.30 24.49 -15.18
N ALA A 573 -10.45 23.58 -14.69
CA ALA A 573 -9.51 22.84 -15.52
C ALA A 573 -10.11 21.55 -16.13
N LEU A 574 -11.37 21.18 -15.78
CA LEU A 574 -12.10 20.07 -16.34
C LEU A 574 -12.71 20.42 -17.71
#